data_3e9a986f9b5e59ef998ab39c08826890
#
_entry.id   3e9a986f9b5e59ef998ab39c08826890
#
_cell.length_a   1.000
_cell.length_b   1.000
_cell.length_c   1.000
_cell.angle_alpha   90.00
_cell.angle_beta   90.00
_cell.angle_gamma   90.00
#
_symmetry.space_group_name_H-M   'P 1'
#
loop_
_entity.id
_entity.type
_entity.pdbx_description
1 polymer ?
#
loop_
_entity_poly.entity_id
_entity_poly.type
_entity_poly.pdbx_seq_one_letter_code
_entity_poly.pdbx_strand_id
1 'polypeptide(L)'
;MKAITFLVLILQVAYVATSQEICNDTNQQIQKIKRQPLPKSDFVLKSPTEYLKREREDSKTGKIVEYDPRPQIVPVDVKAGKYHLKWIGYDGKEKIIEYQRKDAIDAIVTAVVLKNNEGKYTYIYTIQNLLSSPTYLSHFAVQNFASDVEPMKMKGMHVGKMSNQIFQFSKGHWVSFAPLTEIKAQFMPGTSPNLNLTSASLPGFVECRITGGDLTLKGVGEHMPYELESALGGYNVLPKGYTIGPIDKLKTMATEERAKYLLDLLPKFQEIGWMTSEVRPCYQGMLTRNDLAATLKRAEQDLKAERIASEVYSIIEGLNQ
;
A
#
# COMPACT_ATOMS: atom_id res chain seq x y z
N MET A 1 -0.24 -43.65 -33.54
CA MET A 1 -1.00 -42.89 -32.56
C MET A 1 -0.89 -43.41 -31.10
N LYS A 2 -0.81 -44.70 -30.83
CA LYS A 2 -0.72 -45.25 -29.45
C LYS A 2 0.57 -44.91 -28.67
N ALA A 3 1.73 -44.72 -29.35
CA ALA A 3 2.99 -44.45 -28.71
C ALA A 3 3.11 -42.99 -28.16
N ILE A 4 2.48 -42.04 -28.83
CA ILE A 4 2.51 -40.62 -28.42
C ILE A 4 1.68 -40.39 -27.16
N THR A 5 0.54 -41.07 -27.05
CA THR A 5 -0.34 -40.97 -25.86
C THR A 5 0.34 -41.55 -24.62
N PHE A 6 1.14 -42.60 -24.76
CA PHE A 6 1.87 -43.20 -23.66
C PHE A 6 3.03 -42.29 -23.15
N LEU A 7 3.71 -41.61 -24.07
CA LEU A 7 4.80 -40.69 -23.73
C LEU A 7 4.28 -39.45 -22.95
N VAL A 8 3.13 -38.91 -23.35
CA VAL A 8 2.51 -37.77 -22.64
C VAL A 8 2.05 -38.18 -21.24
N LEU A 9 1.53 -39.42 -21.08
CA LEU A 9 1.10 -39.94 -19.76
C LEU A 9 2.30 -40.17 -18.84
N ILE A 10 3.44 -40.66 -19.33
CA ILE A 10 4.67 -40.85 -18.56
C ILE A 10 5.26 -39.51 -18.16
N LEU A 11 5.23 -38.50 -19.03
CA LEU A 11 5.69 -37.14 -18.71
C LEU A 11 4.81 -36.47 -17.66
N GLN A 12 3.50 -36.65 -17.69
CA GLN A 12 2.59 -36.15 -16.66
C GLN A 12 2.79 -36.84 -15.31
N VAL A 13 2.98 -38.16 -15.29
CA VAL A 13 3.25 -38.91 -14.04
C VAL A 13 4.60 -38.57 -13.47
N ALA A 14 5.65 -38.38 -14.28
CA ALA A 14 6.95 -37.95 -13.85
C ALA A 14 6.91 -36.50 -13.28
N TYR A 15 6.15 -35.60 -13.92
CA TYR A 15 5.97 -34.23 -13.44
C TYR A 15 5.21 -34.16 -12.11
N VAL A 16 4.19 -35.02 -11.93
CA VAL A 16 3.42 -35.12 -10.66
C VAL A 16 4.29 -35.74 -9.56
N ALA A 17 5.10 -36.76 -9.86
CA ALA A 17 5.99 -37.39 -8.89
C ALA A 17 7.10 -36.41 -8.43
N THR A 18 7.73 -35.67 -9.35
CA THR A 18 8.74 -34.65 -9.01
C THR A 18 8.16 -33.49 -8.22
N SER A 19 6.91 -33.08 -8.49
CA SER A 19 6.26 -32.02 -7.71
C SER A 19 5.84 -32.47 -6.29
N GLN A 20 5.61 -33.75 -6.05
CA GLN A 20 5.39 -34.30 -4.71
C GLN A 20 6.68 -34.42 -3.90
N GLU A 21 7.80 -34.77 -4.53
CA GLU A 21 9.12 -34.81 -3.86
C GLU A 21 9.63 -33.41 -3.48
N ILE A 22 9.36 -32.38 -4.29
CA ILE A 22 9.75 -30.97 -4.00
C ILE A 22 9.01 -30.43 -2.76
N CYS A 23 7.83 -30.97 -2.43
CA CYS A 23 7.05 -30.54 -1.28
C CYS A 23 7.46 -31.23 0.05
N ASN A 24 8.33 -32.23 0.02
CA ASN A 24 8.86 -32.85 1.23
C ASN A 24 10.00 -32.00 1.80
N ASP A 25 9.82 -31.58 3.05
CA ASP A 25 10.81 -30.79 3.82
C ASP A 25 12.11 -31.60 4.03
N THR A 26 12.97 -31.65 3.03
CA THR A 26 14.34 -32.07 3.21
C THR A 26 15.13 -30.92 3.84
N ASN A 27 15.83 -31.19 4.92
CA ASN A 27 16.69 -30.37 5.80
C ASN A 27 17.56 -29.24 5.14
N GLN A 28 16.99 -28.44 4.25
CA GLN A 28 17.65 -27.23 3.74
C GLN A 28 17.40 -26.08 4.73
N GLN A 29 18.38 -25.21 4.90
CA GLN A 29 18.21 -23.97 5.66
C GLN A 29 16.95 -23.25 5.18
N ILE A 30 15.92 -23.27 6.03
CA ILE A 30 14.60 -22.72 5.69
C ILE A 30 14.73 -21.20 5.54
N GLN A 31 14.58 -20.72 4.33
CA GLN A 31 14.54 -19.29 4.06
C GLN A 31 13.22 -18.72 4.61
N LYS A 32 13.32 -17.73 5.48
CA LYS A 32 12.16 -17.01 6.02
C LYS A 32 11.81 -15.82 5.14
N ILE A 33 10.52 -15.46 5.12
CA ILE A 33 10.09 -14.24 4.45
C ILE A 33 10.80 -13.03 5.07
N LYS A 34 11.18 -12.09 4.24
CA LYS A 34 11.74 -10.81 4.67
C LYS A 34 10.85 -9.69 4.17
N ARG A 35 10.01 -9.16 5.05
CA ARG A 35 9.18 -8.01 4.72
C ARG A 35 10.05 -6.80 4.43
N GLN A 36 9.67 -6.08 3.38
CA GLN A 36 10.35 -4.87 2.97
C GLN A 36 9.45 -3.66 3.21
N PRO A 37 10.02 -2.49 3.52
CA PRO A 37 9.28 -1.25 3.52
C PRO A 37 8.61 -1.01 2.17
N LEU A 38 7.51 -0.27 2.18
CA LEU A 38 6.87 0.17 0.94
C LEU A 38 7.88 0.92 0.06
N PRO A 39 7.86 0.67 -1.27
CA PRO A 39 8.80 1.32 -2.17
C PRO A 39 8.59 2.83 -2.15
N LYS A 40 9.68 3.57 -1.96
CA LYS A 40 9.70 5.03 -2.11
C LYS A 40 9.79 5.39 -3.58
N SER A 41 9.26 6.54 -3.93
CA SER A 41 9.47 7.11 -5.25
C SER A 41 10.88 7.73 -5.33
N ASP A 42 11.62 7.45 -6.39
CA ASP A 42 12.89 8.09 -6.70
C ASP A 42 12.70 9.52 -7.30
N PHE A 43 11.47 10.00 -7.29
CA PHE A 43 11.12 11.30 -7.83
C PHE A 43 11.80 12.43 -7.06
N VAL A 44 12.54 13.26 -7.78
CA VAL A 44 13.16 14.48 -7.25
C VAL A 44 12.31 15.68 -7.66
N LEU A 45 11.87 16.46 -6.68
CA LEU A 45 11.12 17.67 -6.94
C LEU A 45 12.00 18.69 -7.68
N LYS A 46 11.44 19.28 -8.74
CA LYS A 46 12.11 20.31 -9.56
C LYS A 46 11.32 21.60 -9.47
N SER A 47 12.03 22.73 -9.47
CA SER A 47 11.41 24.04 -9.58
C SER A 47 10.57 24.12 -10.88
N PRO A 48 9.44 24.84 -10.84
CA PRO A 48 8.70 25.18 -12.05
C PRO A 48 9.61 25.88 -13.05
N THR A 49 9.58 25.47 -14.30
CA THR A 49 10.32 26.12 -15.40
C THR A 49 9.55 27.29 -16.01
N GLU A 50 8.23 27.23 -15.87
CA GLU A 50 7.31 28.26 -16.36
C GLU A 50 6.41 28.71 -15.20
N TYR A 51 6.21 29.99 -15.10
CA TYR A 51 5.30 30.61 -14.13
C TYR A 51 4.83 31.97 -14.65
N LEU A 52 3.67 32.40 -14.13
CA LEU A 52 3.08 33.67 -14.53
C LEU A 52 3.47 34.76 -13.54
N LYS A 53 3.80 35.93 -14.04
CA LYS A 53 3.77 37.13 -13.26
C LYS A 53 2.34 37.39 -12.76
N ARG A 54 2.23 38.00 -11.60
CA ARG A 54 0.95 38.18 -10.90
C ARG A 54 0.72 39.65 -10.63
N GLU A 55 -0.55 39.98 -10.46
CA GLU A 55 -0.96 41.32 -10.07
C GLU A 55 -1.35 41.35 -8.60
N ARG A 56 -1.04 42.44 -7.94
CA ARG A 56 -1.48 42.72 -6.57
C ARG A 56 -1.91 44.19 -6.46
N GLU A 57 -2.82 44.44 -5.54
CA GLU A 57 -3.11 45.81 -5.11
C GLU A 57 -2.06 46.28 -4.09
N ASP A 58 -1.41 47.38 -4.37
CA ASP A 58 -0.48 48.02 -3.44
C ASP A 58 -1.29 48.64 -2.31
N SER A 59 -1.11 48.16 -1.08
CA SER A 59 -1.88 48.58 0.09
C SER A 59 -1.74 50.03 0.48
N LYS A 60 -0.72 50.73 -0.03
CA LYS A 60 -0.48 52.17 0.26
C LYS A 60 -1.09 53.07 -0.80
N THR A 61 -1.12 52.62 -2.04
CA THR A 61 -1.49 53.46 -3.17
C THR A 61 -2.81 53.06 -3.80
N GLY A 62 -3.34 51.85 -3.48
CA GLY A 62 -4.53 51.26 -4.12
C GLY A 62 -4.32 50.91 -5.60
N LYS A 63 -3.10 50.98 -6.10
CA LYS A 63 -2.77 50.69 -7.51
C LYS A 63 -2.48 49.21 -7.70
N ILE A 64 -2.89 48.68 -8.83
CA ILE A 64 -2.47 47.34 -9.26
C ILE A 64 -1.02 47.38 -9.75
N VAL A 65 -0.17 46.57 -9.13
CA VAL A 65 1.24 46.42 -9.49
C VAL A 65 1.54 44.97 -9.85
N GLU A 66 2.24 44.79 -10.97
CA GLU A 66 2.74 43.47 -11.35
C GLU A 66 3.94 43.11 -10.45
N TYR A 67 4.01 41.82 -10.06
CA TYR A 67 5.15 41.26 -9.36
C TYR A 67 5.53 39.89 -9.92
N ASP A 68 6.81 39.53 -9.75
CA ASP A 68 7.39 38.28 -10.24
C ASP A 68 7.57 37.33 -9.02
N PRO A 69 6.76 36.24 -8.91
CA PRO A 69 6.81 35.34 -7.75
C PRO A 69 8.06 34.48 -7.68
N ARG A 70 8.78 34.23 -8.80
CA ARG A 70 10.02 33.43 -8.85
C ARG A 70 9.94 32.15 -8.02
N PRO A 71 8.97 31.26 -8.27
CA PRO A 71 8.79 30.07 -7.48
C PRO A 71 9.95 29.10 -7.64
N GLN A 72 10.50 28.61 -6.53
CA GLN A 72 11.64 27.70 -6.49
C GLN A 72 11.44 26.56 -5.51
N ILE A 73 11.96 25.38 -5.85
CA ILE A 73 12.08 24.21 -4.98
C ILE A 73 13.56 23.93 -4.76
N VAL A 74 14.04 24.16 -3.56
CA VAL A 74 15.45 24.03 -3.20
C VAL A 74 15.64 22.75 -2.37
N PRO A 75 16.42 21.76 -2.85
CA PRO A 75 16.69 20.55 -2.08
C PRO A 75 17.47 20.88 -0.79
N VAL A 76 17.05 20.29 0.33
CA VAL A 76 17.76 20.34 1.63
C VAL A 76 18.37 18.97 1.94
N ASP A 77 17.55 17.93 1.90
CA ASP A 77 17.96 16.53 2.02
C ASP A 77 17.04 15.68 1.13
N VAL A 78 17.53 15.35 -0.06
CA VAL A 78 16.77 14.58 -1.07
C VAL A 78 16.43 13.19 -0.56
N LYS A 79 17.32 12.52 0.18
CA LYS A 79 17.09 11.19 0.74
C LYS A 79 15.97 11.21 1.80
N ALA A 80 15.98 12.20 2.65
CA ALA A 80 14.90 12.41 3.61
C ALA A 80 13.66 13.08 2.99
N GLY A 81 13.70 13.46 1.71
CA GLY A 81 12.59 14.14 1.03
C GLY A 81 12.33 15.55 1.55
N LYS A 82 13.38 16.26 2.03
CA LYS A 82 13.27 17.62 2.58
C LYS A 82 13.65 18.67 1.55
N TYR A 83 12.82 19.71 1.45
CA TYR A 83 12.98 20.81 0.51
C TYR A 83 12.58 22.13 1.17
N HIS A 84 13.12 23.25 0.66
CA HIS A 84 12.56 24.58 0.86
C HIS A 84 11.78 24.99 -0.37
N LEU A 85 10.54 25.42 -0.18
CA LEU A 85 9.71 26.07 -1.19
C LEU A 85 9.89 27.57 -1.00
N LYS A 86 10.32 28.28 -2.05
CA LYS A 86 10.61 29.70 -2.00
C LYS A 86 9.85 30.46 -3.08
N TRP A 87 9.38 31.66 -2.75
CA TRP A 87 8.80 32.59 -3.72
C TRP A 87 8.84 34.03 -3.20
N ILE A 88 8.63 34.99 -4.08
CA ILE A 88 8.38 36.38 -3.70
C ILE A 88 6.89 36.55 -3.45
N GLY A 89 6.52 36.97 -2.27
CA GLY A 89 5.14 37.16 -1.84
C GLY A 89 4.53 38.51 -2.27
N TYR A 90 3.26 38.70 -1.95
CA TYR A 90 2.50 39.92 -2.26
C TYR A 90 3.14 41.17 -1.65
N ASP A 91 3.85 41.03 -0.55
CA ASP A 91 4.56 42.14 0.13
C ASP A 91 5.95 42.42 -0.47
N GLY A 92 6.33 41.73 -1.54
CA GLY A 92 7.62 41.81 -2.20
C GLY A 92 8.76 41.13 -1.44
N LYS A 93 8.46 40.41 -0.35
CA LYS A 93 9.47 39.73 0.46
C LYS A 93 9.56 38.25 0.04
N GLU A 94 10.75 37.67 0.20
CA GLU A 94 10.94 36.26 0.05
C GLU A 94 10.16 35.48 1.12
N LYS A 95 9.38 34.48 0.69
CA LYS A 95 8.71 33.50 1.53
C LYS A 95 9.45 32.19 1.41
N ILE A 96 9.64 31.52 2.55
CA ILE A 96 10.29 30.20 2.61
C ILE A 96 9.45 29.29 3.46
N ILE A 97 9.15 28.09 2.93
CA ILE A 97 8.46 27.02 3.66
C ILE A 97 9.32 25.78 3.63
N GLU A 98 9.47 25.13 4.78
CA GLU A 98 10.01 23.79 4.85
C GLU A 98 8.95 22.78 4.35
N TYR A 99 9.33 21.97 3.39
CA TYR A 99 8.47 20.95 2.82
C TYR A 99 9.08 19.57 3.02
N GLN A 100 8.27 18.65 3.52
CA GLN A 100 8.60 17.24 3.62
C GLN A 100 7.78 16.47 2.59
N ARG A 101 8.42 15.71 1.71
CA ARG A 101 7.72 14.85 0.74
C ARG A 101 6.83 13.85 1.46
N LYS A 102 5.58 13.72 0.99
CA LYS A 102 4.58 12.83 1.60
C LYS A 102 4.91 11.35 1.43
N ASP A 103 5.71 10.99 0.42
CA ASP A 103 6.16 9.63 0.16
C ASP A 103 7.52 9.30 0.85
N ALA A 104 8.14 10.26 1.53
CA ALA A 104 9.36 10.04 2.29
C ALA A 104 9.07 9.40 3.66
N ILE A 105 8.39 8.25 3.65
CA ILE A 105 8.09 7.46 4.84
C ILE A 105 8.62 6.03 4.68
N ASP A 106 9.26 5.50 5.72
CA ASP A 106 9.68 4.10 5.78
C ASP A 106 8.66 3.32 6.60
N ALA A 107 7.76 2.62 5.93
CA ALA A 107 6.73 1.88 6.63
C ALA A 107 6.56 0.46 6.08
N ILE A 108 6.26 -0.47 6.99
CA ILE A 108 5.86 -1.84 6.67
C ILE A 108 4.39 -1.99 7.04
N VAL A 109 3.58 -2.47 6.11
CA VAL A 109 2.18 -2.83 6.35
C VAL A 109 2.08 -4.33 6.51
N THR A 110 1.45 -4.76 7.59
CA THR A 110 1.04 -6.14 7.81
C THR A 110 -0.46 -6.19 8.06
N ALA A 111 -1.10 -7.29 7.67
CA ALA A 111 -2.52 -7.44 7.89
C ALA A 111 -2.86 -8.87 8.34
N VAL A 112 -3.82 -8.93 9.26
CA VAL A 112 -4.42 -10.19 9.74
C VAL A 112 -5.92 -10.08 9.60
N VAL A 113 -6.58 -11.18 9.26
CA VAL A 113 -8.03 -11.24 9.18
C VAL A 113 -8.55 -12.24 10.21
N LEU A 114 -9.52 -11.80 10.99
CA LEU A 114 -10.20 -12.63 11.98
C LEU A 114 -11.66 -12.78 11.56
N LYS A 115 -12.16 -14.02 11.49
CA LYS A 115 -13.56 -14.31 11.25
C LYS A 115 -14.29 -14.45 12.58
N ASN A 116 -15.39 -13.73 12.76
CA ASN A 116 -16.24 -13.88 13.94
C ASN A 116 -17.30 -14.99 13.74
N ASN A 117 -18.04 -15.31 14.80
CA ASN A 117 -19.07 -16.34 14.80
C ASN A 117 -20.27 -16.00 13.89
N GLU A 118 -20.43 -14.73 13.50
CA GLU A 118 -21.49 -14.26 12.62
C GLU A 118 -21.09 -14.31 11.13
N GLY A 119 -19.88 -14.80 10.82
CA GLY A 119 -19.36 -14.89 9.47
C GLY A 119 -18.79 -13.57 8.93
N LYS A 120 -18.71 -12.53 9.75
CA LYS A 120 -18.01 -11.28 9.41
C LYS A 120 -16.53 -11.38 9.65
N TYR A 121 -15.74 -10.68 8.86
CA TYR A 121 -14.29 -10.58 8.96
C TYR A 121 -13.88 -9.23 9.53
N THR A 122 -12.95 -9.25 10.49
CA THR A 122 -12.24 -8.07 10.96
C THR A 122 -10.85 -8.06 10.35
N TYR A 123 -10.57 -7.04 9.55
CA TYR A 123 -9.27 -6.78 8.94
C TYR A 123 -8.49 -5.87 9.87
N ILE A 124 -7.35 -6.34 10.35
CA ILE A 124 -6.47 -5.62 11.27
C ILE A 124 -5.19 -5.27 10.53
N TYR A 125 -4.95 -4.00 10.28
CA TYR A 125 -3.74 -3.49 9.65
C TYR A 125 -2.80 -2.95 10.71
N THR A 126 -1.60 -3.52 10.81
CA THR A 126 -0.51 -2.96 11.62
C THR A 126 0.44 -2.21 10.69
N ILE A 127 0.63 -0.92 10.94
CA ILE A 127 1.48 -0.07 10.12
C ILE A 127 2.70 0.31 10.94
N GLN A 128 3.78 -0.43 10.75
CA GLN A 128 5.04 -0.14 11.41
C GLN A 128 5.73 1.03 10.71
N ASN A 129 5.73 2.21 11.35
CA ASN A 129 6.54 3.35 10.92
C ASN A 129 7.96 3.14 11.47
N LEU A 130 8.93 2.84 10.60
CA LEU A 130 10.28 2.48 11.02
C LEU A 130 11.01 3.67 11.66
N LEU A 131 11.98 3.38 12.54
CA LEU A 131 12.84 4.43 13.14
C LEU A 131 13.63 5.22 12.11
N SER A 132 13.93 4.62 10.94
CA SER A 132 14.57 5.28 9.80
C SER A 132 13.66 6.27 9.06
N SER A 133 12.36 6.26 9.36
CA SER A 133 11.41 7.16 8.72
C SER A 133 11.69 8.60 9.11
N PRO A 134 11.78 9.54 8.17
CA PRO A 134 12.04 10.94 8.47
C PRO A 134 10.80 11.67 9.02
N THR A 135 9.63 11.04 9.00
CA THR A 135 8.37 11.69 9.34
C THR A 135 7.35 10.72 9.96
N TYR A 136 6.31 11.27 10.57
CA TYR A 136 5.19 10.49 11.10
C TYR A 136 4.26 10.04 9.98
N LEU A 137 3.47 8.99 10.24
CA LEU A 137 2.39 8.53 9.37
C LEU A 137 1.21 9.51 9.47
N SER A 138 0.89 10.21 8.38
CA SER A 138 -0.23 11.14 8.33
C SER A 138 -1.50 10.55 7.73
N HIS A 139 -1.37 9.48 6.93
CA HIS A 139 -2.50 8.87 6.26
C HIS A 139 -2.20 7.44 5.84
N PHE A 140 -3.17 6.55 6.01
CA PHE A 140 -3.20 5.21 5.44
C PHE A 140 -4.52 5.01 4.71
N ALA A 141 -4.47 4.47 3.51
CA ALA A 141 -5.66 4.11 2.76
C ALA A 141 -5.55 2.69 2.22
N VAL A 142 -6.64 1.94 2.30
CA VAL A 142 -6.77 0.59 1.78
C VAL A 142 -7.90 0.52 0.76
N GLN A 143 -7.60 -0.07 -0.39
CA GLN A 143 -8.59 -0.35 -1.43
C GLN A 143 -9.53 -1.47 -0.99
N ASN A 144 -10.80 -1.37 -1.37
CA ASN A 144 -11.78 -2.42 -1.14
C ASN A 144 -12.71 -2.56 -2.35
N PHE A 145 -13.29 -3.75 -2.50
CA PHE A 145 -14.24 -4.09 -3.55
C PHE A 145 -15.49 -4.70 -2.94
N ALA A 146 -15.87 -4.25 -1.75
CA ALA A 146 -17.06 -4.66 -1.03
C ALA A 146 -17.96 -3.47 -0.71
N SER A 147 -19.26 -3.73 -0.69
CA SER A 147 -20.28 -2.72 -0.42
C SER A 147 -20.54 -2.49 1.08
N ASP A 148 -20.27 -3.51 1.90
CA ASP A 148 -20.62 -3.58 3.33
C ASP A 148 -19.46 -3.20 4.27
N VAL A 149 -18.42 -2.55 3.77
CA VAL A 149 -17.25 -2.18 4.59
C VAL A 149 -17.62 -1.17 5.65
N GLU A 150 -17.29 -1.51 6.90
CA GLU A 150 -17.45 -0.64 8.07
C GLU A 150 -16.08 -0.41 8.73
N PRO A 151 -15.48 0.78 8.56
CA PRO A 151 -14.26 1.11 9.28
C PRO A 151 -14.56 1.31 10.76
N MET A 152 -13.72 0.74 11.61
CA MET A 152 -13.87 0.90 13.06
C MET A 152 -13.47 2.33 13.46
N LYS A 153 -14.41 3.04 14.11
CA LYS A 153 -14.14 4.38 14.62
C LYS A 153 -13.17 4.30 15.79
N MET A 154 -12.06 5.01 15.70
CA MET A 154 -11.08 5.16 16.77
C MET A 154 -11.10 6.61 17.26
N LYS A 155 -11.05 6.79 18.59
CA LYS A 155 -10.94 8.16 19.17
C LYS A 155 -9.68 8.84 18.65
N GLY A 156 -9.79 10.08 18.19
CA GLY A 156 -8.68 10.85 17.63
C GLY A 156 -8.29 10.45 16.19
N MET A 157 -9.12 9.65 15.51
CA MET A 157 -8.89 9.25 14.12
C MET A 157 -10.01 9.78 13.23
N HIS A 158 -9.65 10.45 12.15
CA HIS A 158 -10.56 10.67 11.04
C HIS A 158 -10.60 9.43 10.17
N VAL A 159 -11.77 8.82 10.04
CA VAL A 159 -11.96 7.62 9.22
C VAL A 159 -13.06 7.90 8.20
N GLY A 160 -12.79 7.67 6.94
CA GLY A 160 -13.73 7.97 5.85
C GLY A 160 -13.70 6.93 4.74
N LYS A 161 -14.88 6.72 4.12
CA LYS A 161 -14.99 6.07 2.83
C LYS A 161 -14.71 7.11 1.76
N MET A 162 -13.75 6.86 0.88
CA MET A 162 -13.37 7.78 -0.18
C MET A 162 -13.77 7.19 -1.53
N SER A 163 -14.33 8.03 -2.40
CA SER A 163 -14.59 7.65 -3.79
C SER A 163 -13.31 7.69 -4.62
N ASN A 164 -13.31 7.04 -5.79
CA ASN A 164 -12.19 7.00 -6.74
C ASN A 164 -11.66 8.38 -7.16
N GLN A 165 -12.42 9.45 -6.93
CA GLN A 165 -12.04 10.81 -7.36
C GLN A 165 -10.81 11.36 -6.63
N ILE A 166 -10.51 10.88 -5.42
CA ILE A 166 -9.36 11.36 -4.63
C ILE A 166 -8.09 10.58 -4.98
N PHE A 167 -8.22 9.29 -5.31
CA PHE A 167 -7.13 8.44 -5.78
C PHE A 167 -7.37 8.07 -7.24
N GLN A 168 -7.08 8.98 -8.17
CA GLN A 168 -7.42 8.93 -9.60
C GLN A 168 -6.94 7.70 -10.37
N PHE A 169 -6.26 6.72 -9.74
CA PHE A 169 -5.47 5.71 -10.45
C PHE A 169 -5.92 4.26 -10.27
N SER A 170 -6.82 3.96 -9.34
CA SER A 170 -7.21 2.56 -9.13
C SER A 170 -8.73 2.41 -9.07
N LYS A 171 -9.23 1.35 -9.71
CA LYS A 171 -10.64 0.94 -9.61
C LYS A 171 -10.97 0.54 -8.17
N GLY A 172 -12.24 0.62 -7.77
CA GLY A 172 -12.70 0.24 -6.44
C GLY A 172 -12.95 1.44 -5.52
N HIS A 173 -13.28 1.14 -4.28
CA HIS A 173 -13.48 2.12 -3.22
C HIS A 173 -12.27 2.13 -2.28
N TRP A 174 -12.14 3.18 -1.48
CA TRP A 174 -11.05 3.32 -0.53
C TRP A 174 -11.59 3.59 0.86
N VAL A 175 -10.98 2.97 1.87
CA VAL A 175 -11.13 3.33 3.28
C VAL A 175 -9.87 4.02 3.71
N SER A 176 -10.00 5.16 4.33
CA SER A 176 -8.93 6.06 4.69
C SER A 176 -8.92 6.31 6.19
N PHE A 177 -7.73 6.33 6.76
CA PHE A 177 -7.45 6.57 8.17
C PHE A 177 -6.42 7.70 8.29
N ALA A 178 -6.77 8.76 9.01
CA ALA A 178 -5.88 9.88 9.25
C ALA A 178 -5.89 10.26 10.74
N PRO A 179 -4.75 10.22 11.45
CA PRO A 179 -4.68 10.60 12.85
C PRO A 179 -4.93 12.10 13.02
N LEU A 180 -5.75 12.46 14.00
CA LEU A 180 -5.89 13.83 14.46
C LEU A 180 -4.71 14.22 15.35
N THR A 181 -4.58 15.50 15.62
CA THR A 181 -3.43 16.06 16.37
C THR A 181 -3.24 15.39 17.73
N GLU A 182 -4.34 15.02 18.41
CA GLU A 182 -4.33 14.45 19.76
C GLU A 182 -3.63 13.08 19.85
N ILE A 183 -3.65 12.31 18.76
CA ILE A 183 -3.04 10.97 18.73
C ILE A 183 -1.81 10.86 17.82
N LYS A 184 -1.33 11.99 17.29
CA LYS A 184 -0.21 12.04 16.35
C LYS A 184 1.05 11.33 16.90
N ALA A 185 1.27 11.36 18.21
CA ALA A 185 2.39 10.68 18.86
C ALA A 185 2.40 9.16 18.63
N GLN A 186 1.23 8.54 18.42
CA GLN A 186 1.10 7.09 18.16
C GLN A 186 1.51 6.70 16.72
N PHE A 187 1.79 7.68 15.87
CA PHE A 187 2.11 7.53 14.46
C PHE A 187 3.53 8.01 14.10
N MET A 188 4.32 8.36 15.12
CA MET A 188 5.71 8.79 14.96
C MET A 188 6.62 7.62 14.52
N PRO A 189 7.83 7.90 14.01
CA PRO A 189 8.82 6.87 13.74
C PRO A 189 9.06 5.98 14.97
N GLY A 190 9.13 4.67 14.76
CA GLY A 190 9.27 3.67 15.82
C GLY A 190 7.95 3.13 16.39
N THR A 191 6.80 3.62 15.93
CA THR A 191 5.48 3.13 16.38
C THR A 191 4.84 2.14 15.41
N SER A 192 3.84 1.40 15.89
CA SER A 192 3.13 0.39 15.10
C SER A 192 1.62 0.43 15.40
N PRO A 193 0.90 1.46 14.95
CA PRO A 193 -0.55 1.55 15.17
C PRO A 193 -1.32 0.45 14.44
N ASN A 194 -2.44 0.04 15.04
CA ASN A 194 -3.39 -0.88 14.43
C ASN A 194 -4.63 -0.12 13.95
N LEU A 195 -5.07 -0.41 12.72
CA LEU A 195 -6.25 0.17 12.09
C LEU A 195 -7.16 -0.97 11.64
N ASN A 196 -8.46 -0.84 11.90
CA ASN A 196 -9.39 -1.94 11.71
C ASN A 196 -10.57 -1.55 10.83
N LEU A 197 -11.04 -2.50 10.02
CA LEU A 197 -12.34 -2.45 9.36
C LEU A 197 -13.04 -3.81 9.42
N THR A 198 -14.34 -3.82 9.27
CA THR A 198 -15.14 -5.05 9.22
C THR A 198 -15.91 -5.14 7.91
N SER A 199 -16.11 -6.37 7.44
CA SER A 199 -16.91 -6.68 6.26
C SER A 199 -17.33 -8.14 6.31
N ALA A 200 -18.45 -8.48 5.67
CA ALA A 200 -18.80 -9.89 5.42
C ALA A 200 -18.09 -10.46 4.20
N SER A 201 -17.36 -9.65 3.43
CA SER A 201 -16.68 -10.08 2.20
C SER A 201 -15.38 -10.80 2.46
N LEU A 202 -14.97 -11.66 1.52
CA LEU A 202 -13.77 -12.48 1.67
C LEU A 202 -12.49 -11.63 1.53
N PRO A 203 -11.42 -12.02 2.24
CA PRO A 203 -10.11 -11.38 2.10
C PRO A 203 -9.52 -11.64 0.72
N GLY A 204 -9.08 -10.58 0.07
CA GLY A 204 -8.41 -10.64 -1.22
C GLY A 204 -7.25 -9.66 -1.31
N PHE A 205 -6.45 -9.79 -2.33
CA PHE A 205 -5.27 -8.98 -2.59
C PHE A 205 -5.67 -7.59 -3.13
N VAL A 206 -5.27 -6.54 -2.44
CA VAL A 206 -5.63 -5.15 -2.78
C VAL A 206 -4.45 -4.19 -2.63
N GLU A 207 -4.59 -2.99 -3.20
CA GLU A 207 -3.62 -1.92 -3.00
C GLU A 207 -3.80 -1.23 -1.65
N CYS A 208 -2.71 -0.67 -1.12
CA CYS A 208 -2.74 0.32 -0.04
C CYS A 208 -1.85 1.51 -0.38
N ARG A 209 -2.12 2.64 0.28
CA ARG A 209 -1.36 3.89 0.15
C ARG A 209 -1.03 4.43 1.53
N ILE A 210 0.17 4.98 1.64
CA ILE A 210 0.64 5.62 2.86
C ILE A 210 1.14 7.02 2.52
N THR A 211 0.91 7.95 3.44
CA THR A 211 1.56 9.26 3.40
C THR A 211 2.17 9.59 4.73
N GLY A 212 3.32 10.24 4.68
CA GLY A 212 3.96 10.84 5.83
C GLY A 212 3.86 12.36 5.83
N GLY A 213 4.10 12.97 6.99
CA GLY A 213 4.22 14.42 7.13
C GLY A 213 2.95 15.23 6.89
N ASP A 214 3.10 16.52 7.14
CA ASP A 214 2.11 17.55 6.79
C ASP A 214 2.80 18.62 5.96
N LEU A 215 2.06 19.17 4.99
CA LEU A 215 2.42 20.46 4.41
C LEU A 215 2.05 21.55 5.41
N THR A 216 2.98 21.92 6.27
CA THR A 216 2.73 22.96 7.25
C THR A 216 2.95 24.33 6.60
N LEU A 217 1.93 24.90 6.00
CA LEU A 217 1.92 26.29 5.49
C LEU A 217 1.86 27.33 6.63
N LYS A 218 2.33 26.99 7.84
CA LYS A 218 2.22 27.88 8.99
C LYS A 218 3.11 29.11 8.83
N GLY A 219 2.52 30.28 8.99
CA GLY A 219 3.25 31.53 9.18
C GLY A 219 3.52 32.35 7.93
N VAL A 220 3.03 31.97 6.75
CA VAL A 220 3.34 32.70 5.50
C VAL A 220 2.34 33.83 5.20
N GLY A 221 1.12 33.72 5.72
CA GLY A 221 0.09 34.78 5.58
C GLY A 221 -0.50 34.94 4.18
N GLU A 222 -0.07 34.11 3.23
CA GLU A 222 -0.59 34.10 1.85
C GLU A 222 -0.54 32.68 1.24
N HIS A 223 -1.26 32.47 0.16
CA HIS A 223 -1.25 31.21 -0.58
C HIS A 223 0.04 31.04 -1.36
N MET A 224 0.57 29.81 -1.35
CA MET A 224 1.68 29.41 -2.21
C MET A 224 1.30 29.55 -3.70
N PRO A 225 2.24 29.94 -4.59
CA PRO A 225 2.02 29.92 -6.02
C PRO A 225 1.53 28.57 -6.51
N TYR A 226 0.51 28.55 -7.38
CA TYR A 226 -0.07 27.32 -7.94
C TYR A 226 0.98 26.44 -8.62
N GLU A 227 1.97 27.05 -9.25
CA GLU A 227 3.05 26.36 -9.95
C GLU A 227 3.91 25.53 -8.96
N LEU A 228 4.11 26.00 -7.74
CA LEU A 228 4.74 25.19 -6.67
C LEU A 228 3.83 24.05 -6.23
N GLU A 229 2.54 24.30 -6.00
CA GLU A 229 1.59 23.23 -5.66
C GLU A 229 1.55 22.15 -6.73
N SER A 230 1.51 22.54 -8.00
CA SER A 230 1.52 21.63 -9.12
C SER A 230 2.82 20.80 -9.19
N ALA A 231 3.95 21.43 -8.93
CA ALA A 231 5.26 20.77 -8.94
C ALA A 231 5.46 19.78 -7.80
N LEU A 232 4.68 19.84 -6.71
CA LEU A 232 4.73 18.88 -5.61
C LEU A 232 4.14 17.50 -5.96
N GLY A 233 3.54 17.34 -7.14
CA GLY A 233 3.11 16.06 -7.69
C GLY A 233 1.86 15.45 -7.06
N GLY A 234 1.26 16.10 -6.07
CA GLY A 234 -0.01 15.69 -5.47
C GLY A 234 -0.01 14.23 -4.97
N TYR A 235 -1.13 13.52 -5.19
CA TYR A 235 -1.30 12.11 -4.79
C TYR A 235 -0.57 11.11 -5.70
N ASN A 236 -0.02 11.54 -6.83
CA ASN A 236 0.66 10.67 -7.80
C ASN A 236 1.96 10.07 -7.27
N VAL A 237 2.56 10.73 -6.27
CA VAL A 237 3.83 10.30 -5.66
C VAL A 237 3.64 9.48 -4.37
N LEU A 238 2.40 9.12 -4.01
CA LEU A 238 2.17 8.32 -2.80
C LEU A 238 2.73 6.90 -2.95
N PRO A 239 3.48 6.39 -1.96
CA PRO A 239 3.94 5.02 -1.96
C PRO A 239 2.78 4.05 -2.18
N LYS A 240 2.94 3.20 -3.20
CA LYS A 240 2.01 2.15 -3.51
C LYS A 240 2.49 0.86 -2.86
N GLY A 241 1.67 0.30 -2.00
CA GLY A 241 1.87 -1.01 -1.41
C GLY A 241 0.72 -1.96 -1.70
N TYR A 242 0.84 -3.14 -1.12
CA TYR A 242 -0.20 -4.16 -1.19
C TYR A 242 -0.54 -4.64 0.21
N THR A 243 -1.80 -5.01 0.39
CA THR A 243 -2.34 -5.57 1.62
C THR A 243 -3.52 -6.49 1.29
N ILE A 244 -4.26 -6.90 2.28
CA ILE A 244 -5.54 -7.61 2.09
C ILE A 244 -6.69 -6.67 2.38
N GLY A 245 -7.77 -6.84 1.61
CA GLY A 245 -9.00 -6.08 1.78
C GLY A 245 -10.22 -6.89 1.36
N PRO A 246 -11.43 -6.43 1.71
CA PRO A 246 -12.65 -7.14 1.40
C PRO A 246 -13.01 -7.07 -0.10
N ILE A 247 -13.35 -8.24 -0.68
CA ILE A 247 -13.74 -8.38 -2.09
C ILE A 247 -15.00 -9.22 -2.20
N ASP A 248 -16.13 -8.61 -2.56
CA ASP A 248 -17.44 -9.28 -2.72
C ASP A 248 -17.40 -10.40 -3.77
N LYS A 249 -16.76 -10.14 -4.90
CA LYS A 249 -16.71 -11.08 -6.03
C LYS A 249 -16.17 -12.45 -5.66
N LEU A 250 -15.25 -12.52 -4.68
CA LEU A 250 -14.63 -13.80 -4.28
C LEU A 250 -15.63 -14.79 -3.67
N LYS A 251 -16.75 -14.31 -3.10
CA LYS A 251 -17.80 -15.17 -2.53
C LYS A 251 -18.51 -16.02 -3.59
N THR A 252 -18.68 -15.46 -4.78
CA THR A 252 -19.45 -16.08 -5.87
C THR A 252 -18.61 -16.88 -6.85
N MET A 253 -17.29 -16.89 -6.68
CA MET A 253 -16.38 -17.65 -7.52
C MET A 253 -16.51 -19.15 -7.26
N ALA A 254 -16.53 -19.94 -8.34
CA ALA A 254 -16.39 -21.38 -8.28
C ALA A 254 -14.99 -21.80 -7.78
N THR A 255 -14.83 -23.04 -7.33
CA THR A 255 -13.56 -23.56 -6.80
C THR A 255 -12.41 -23.39 -7.77
N GLU A 256 -12.63 -23.67 -9.06
CA GLU A 256 -11.65 -23.53 -10.13
C GLU A 256 -11.23 -22.07 -10.34
N GLU A 257 -12.19 -21.14 -10.24
CA GLU A 257 -11.91 -19.71 -10.37
C GLU A 257 -11.10 -19.18 -9.16
N ARG A 258 -11.39 -19.69 -7.96
CA ARG A 258 -10.64 -19.37 -6.73
C ARG A 258 -9.21 -19.90 -6.80
N ALA A 259 -9.03 -21.14 -7.27
CA ALA A 259 -7.71 -21.72 -7.46
C ALA A 259 -6.91 -20.96 -8.51
N LYS A 260 -7.54 -20.58 -9.62
CA LYS A 260 -6.92 -19.74 -10.66
C LYS A 260 -6.54 -18.36 -10.11
N TYR A 261 -7.42 -17.70 -9.35
CA TYR A 261 -7.13 -16.42 -8.72
C TYR A 261 -5.88 -16.49 -7.83
N LEU A 262 -5.76 -17.53 -7.00
CA LEU A 262 -4.56 -17.75 -6.19
C LEU A 262 -3.32 -18.03 -7.04
N LEU A 263 -3.46 -18.87 -8.07
CA LEU A 263 -2.36 -19.22 -8.98
C LEU A 263 -1.79 -17.97 -9.67
N ASP A 264 -2.66 -17.04 -10.10
CA ASP A 264 -2.27 -15.78 -10.74
C ASP A 264 -1.56 -14.84 -9.76
N LEU A 265 -1.82 -14.97 -8.44
CA LEU A 265 -1.18 -14.15 -7.40
C LEU A 265 0.18 -14.67 -6.91
N LEU A 266 0.50 -15.96 -7.09
CA LEU A 266 1.75 -16.55 -6.57
C LEU A 266 3.02 -15.78 -6.99
N PRO A 267 3.19 -15.37 -8.28
CA PRO A 267 4.34 -14.57 -8.67
C PRO A 267 4.43 -13.25 -7.92
N LYS A 268 3.27 -12.60 -7.68
CA LYS A 268 3.21 -11.33 -6.99
C LYS A 268 3.53 -11.46 -5.51
N PHE A 269 3.04 -12.50 -4.84
CA PHE A 269 3.40 -12.77 -3.45
C PHE A 269 4.91 -12.98 -3.26
N GLN A 270 5.56 -13.65 -4.20
CA GLN A 270 7.01 -13.80 -4.18
C GLN A 270 7.72 -12.47 -4.43
N GLU A 271 7.29 -11.70 -5.44
CA GLU A 271 7.87 -10.38 -5.78
C GLU A 271 7.88 -9.42 -4.59
N ILE A 272 6.78 -9.37 -3.82
CA ILE A 272 6.63 -8.46 -2.68
C ILE A 272 7.12 -9.04 -1.35
N GLY A 273 7.75 -10.22 -1.38
CA GLY A 273 8.31 -10.87 -0.18
C GLY A 273 7.29 -11.48 0.78
N TRP A 274 6.06 -11.77 0.30
CA TRP A 274 5.04 -12.46 1.08
C TRP A 274 5.13 -13.98 1.01
N MET A 275 5.96 -14.51 0.11
CA MET A 275 6.18 -15.94 -0.09
C MET A 275 7.63 -16.15 -0.48
N THR A 276 8.28 -17.17 0.09
CA THR A 276 9.63 -17.56 -0.34
C THR A 276 9.59 -18.29 -1.68
N SER A 277 10.70 -18.27 -2.42
CA SER A 277 10.82 -18.92 -3.73
C SER A 277 10.63 -20.44 -3.66
N GLU A 278 11.07 -21.04 -2.54
CA GLU A 278 11.10 -22.50 -2.38
C GLU A 278 9.70 -23.11 -2.28
N VAL A 279 8.73 -22.40 -1.64
CA VAL A 279 7.38 -22.96 -1.45
C VAL A 279 6.46 -22.74 -2.64
N ARG A 280 6.75 -21.76 -3.49
CA ARG A 280 5.89 -21.42 -4.64
C ARG A 280 5.55 -22.61 -5.56
N PRO A 281 6.50 -23.50 -5.95
CA PRO A 281 6.19 -24.64 -6.80
C PRO A 281 5.16 -25.60 -6.17
N CYS A 282 5.19 -25.77 -4.84
CA CYS A 282 4.22 -26.59 -4.14
C CYS A 282 2.79 -26.05 -4.27
N TYR A 283 2.63 -24.73 -4.02
CA TYR A 283 1.34 -24.05 -4.20
C TYR A 283 0.85 -24.15 -5.65
N GLN A 284 1.76 -23.90 -6.61
CA GLN A 284 1.45 -24.02 -8.03
C GLN A 284 0.93 -25.42 -8.38
N GLY A 285 1.57 -26.48 -7.89
CA GLY A 285 1.14 -27.87 -8.12
C GLY A 285 -0.22 -28.21 -7.52
N MET A 286 -0.54 -27.74 -6.31
CA MET A 286 -1.84 -27.95 -5.67
C MET A 286 -2.95 -27.16 -6.37
N LEU A 287 -2.73 -25.89 -6.65
CA LEU A 287 -3.72 -25.01 -7.29
C LEU A 287 -4.03 -25.40 -8.73
N THR A 288 -3.05 -25.92 -9.48
CA THR A 288 -3.29 -26.47 -10.82
C THR A 288 -4.25 -27.68 -10.79
N ARG A 289 -4.32 -28.39 -9.67
CA ARG A 289 -5.28 -29.49 -9.44
C ARG A 289 -6.57 -29.05 -8.75
N ASN A 290 -6.77 -27.75 -8.56
CA ASN A 290 -7.89 -27.15 -7.82
C ASN A 290 -8.02 -27.66 -6.36
N ASP A 291 -6.91 -28.09 -5.74
CA ASP A 291 -6.90 -28.65 -4.39
C ASP A 291 -6.71 -27.54 -3.35
N LEU A 292 -7.77 -26.77 -3.09
CA LEU A 292 -7.76 -25.70 -2.11
C LEU A 292 -7.57 -26.21 -0.67
N ALA A 293 -8.06 -27.41 -0.36
CA ALA A 293 -7.93 -28.01 0.98
C ALA A 293 -6.46 -28.36 1.30
N ALA A 294 -5.75 -29.01 0.36
CA ALA A 294 -4.32 -29.26 0.52
C ALA A 294 -3.52 -27.93 0.57
N THR A 295 -3.94 -26.94 -0.24
CA THR A 295 -3.32 -25.61 -0.25
C THR A 295 -3.44 -24.94 1.12
N LEU A 296 -4.61 -24.99 1.78
CA LEU A 296 -4.80 -24.43 3.12
C LEU A 296 -3.95 -25.16 4.17
N LYS A 297 -3.99 -26.49 4.17
CA LYS A 297 -3.17 -27.31 5.11
C LYS A 297 -1.67 -26.97 4.97
N ARG A 298 -1.19 -26.80 3.75
CA ARG A 298 0.20 -26.38 3.49
C ARG A 298 0.45 -24.95 3.98
N ALA A 299 -0.48 -24.04 3.75
CA ALA A 299 -0.37 -22.65 4.19
C ALA A 299 -0.26 -22.52 5.72
N GLU A 300 -0.96 -23.35 6.49
CA GLU A 300 -0.81 -23.40 7.96
C GLU A 300 0.61 -23.78 8.38
N GLN A 301 1.22 -24.75 7.71
CA GLN A 301 2.60 -25.18 7.98
C GLN A 301 3.60 -24.10 7.61
N ASP A 302 3.45 -23.51 6.42
CA ASP A 302 4.36 -22.50 5.90
C ASP A 302 4.27 -21.17 6.64
N LEU A 303 3.09 -20.83 7.17
CA LEU A 303 2.92 -19.68 8.07
C LEU A 303 3.69 -19.89 9.39
N LYS A 304 3.58 -21.06 10.01
CA LYS A 304 4.32 -21.41 11.24
C LYS A 304 5.84 -21.41 11.02
N ALA A 305 6.26 -21.80 9.82
CA ALA A 305 7.67 -21.80 9.42
C ALA A 305 8.16 -20.44 8.89
N GLU A 306 7.32 -19.40 8.90
CA GLU A 306 7.60 -18.06 8.36
C GLU A 306 8.02 -18.07 6.87
N ARG A 307 7.52 -19.02 6.09
CA ARG A 307 7.77 -19.12 4.64
C ARG A 307 6.74 -18.36 3.82
N ILE A 308 5.57 -18.08 4.40
CA ILE A 308 4.55 -17.19 3.84
C ILE A 308 4.11 -16.14 4.86
N ALA A 309 3.60 -15.03 4.37
CA ALA A 309 3.02 -13.97 5.17
C ALA A 309 1.61 -14.33 5.67
N SER A 310 1.18 -13.72 6.78
CA SER A 310 -0.19 -13.84 7.32
C SER A 310 -1.26 -13.46 6.29
N GLU A 311 -0.96 -12.51 5.41
CA GLU A 311 -1.84 -12.08 4.33
C GLU A 311 -2.12 -13.20 3.32
N VAL A 312 -1.08 -13.94 2.92
CA VAL A 312 -1.21 -15.10 2.01
C VAL A 312 -2.09 -16.16 2.65
N TYR A 313 -1.83 -16.49 3.91
CA TYR A 313 -2.65 -17.44 4.68
C TYR A 313 -4.12 -17.00 4.74
N SER A 314 -4.37 -15.74 5.12
CA SER A 314 -5.73 -15.20 5.25
C SER A 314 -6.52 -15.23 3.92
N ILE A 315 -5.86 -14.98 2.78
CA ILE A 315 -6.49 -15.09 1.46
C ILE A 315 -6.85 -16.56 1.16
N ILE A 316 -5.92 -17.49 1.38
CA ILE A 316 -6.13 -18.92 1.14
C ILE A 316 -7.24 -19.47 2.04
N GLU A 317 -7.23 -19.13 3.33
CA GLU A 317 -8.26 -19.54 4.29
C GLU A 317 -9.64 -19.00 3.90
N GLY A 318 -9.73 -17.73 3.52
CA GLY A 318 -10.97 -17.12 3.06
C GLY A 318 -11.55 -17.78 1.82
N LEU A 319 -10.71 -18.18 0.86
CA LEU A 319 -11.15 -18.83 -0.39
C LEU A 319 -11.49 -20.30 -0.25
N ASN A 320 -11.11 -20.94 0.86
CA ASN A 320 -11.38 -22.36 1.14
C ASN A 320 -12.72 -22.60 1.88
N GLN A 321 -13.56 -21.58 1.97
CA GLN A 321 -14.85 -21.64 2.69
C GLN A 321 -16.01 -22.01 1.76
#